data_37abcdb72c9fef3edf004155eb2b9bdc
#
_entry.id   37abcdb72c9fef3edf004155eb2b9bdc
#
_cell.length_a   1.000
_cell.length_b   1.000
_cell.length_c   1.000
_cell.angle_alpha   90.00
_cell.angle_beta   90.00
_cell.angle_gamma   90.00
#
_symmetry.space_group_name_H-M   'P 1'
#
loop_
_entity.id
_entity.type
_entity.pdbx_description
1 polymer ?
#
loop_
_entity_poly.entity_id
_entity_poly.type
_entity_poly.pdbx_seq_one_letter_code
_entity_poly.pdbx_strand_id
1 'polypeptide(L)' 'MTIEQMAEQLGVSKSTVSRALSGKGRIGKETRERVLALAGSEERKKK' A
#
# COMPACT_ATOMS: atom_id res chain seq x y z
N MET A 1 7.16 3.72 -6.97
CA MET A 1 7.01 4.09 -5.56
C MET A 1 7.42 2.95 -4.66
N THR A 2 8.19 3.23 -3.64
CA THR A 2 8.64 2.20 -2.73
C THR A 2 7.66 2.03 -1.58
N ILE A 3 7.82 0.91 -0.86
CA ILE A 3 6.97 0.67 0.31
C ILE A 3 7.16 1.78 1.32
N GLU A 4 8.36 2.28 1.43
CA GLU A 4 8.64 3.39 2.34
C GLU A 4 7.81 4.61 1.99
N GLN A 5 7.79 4.94 0.72
CA GLN A 5 7.04 6.10 0.26
C GLN A 5 5.55 5.90 0.45
N MET A 6 5.07 4.70 0.19
CA MET A 6 3.65 4.42 0.38
C MET A 6 3.26 4.53 1.85
N ALA A 7 4.11 4.00 2.72
CA ALA A 7 3.84 4.07 4.15
C ALA A 7 3.79 5.52 4.62
N GLU A 8 4.68 6.33 4.10
CA GLU A 8 4.73 7.72 4.47
C GLU A 8 3.48 8.46 4.03
N GLN A 9 3.07 8.22 2.81
CA GLN A 9 1.89 8.88 2.28
C GLN A 9 0.62 8.48 3.01
N LEU A 10 0.56 7.21 3.39
CA LEU A 10 -0.62 6.69 4.08
C LEU A 10 -0.58 6.92 5.58
N GLY A 11 0.58 7.29 6.10
CA GLY A 11 0.70 7.50 7.53
C GLY A 11 0.72 6.20 8.32
N VAL A 12 1.22 5.14 7.71
CA VAL A 12 1.29 3.84 8.37
C VAL A 12 2.72 3.32 8.32
N SER A 13 2.96 2.19 8.96
CA SER A 13 4.29 1.63 8.97
C SER A 13 4.55 0.81 7.71
N LYS A 14 5.82 0.60 7.42
CA LYS A 14 6.19 -0.19 6.26
C LYS A 14 5.64 -1.61 6.37
N SER A 15 5.63 -2.13 7.58
CA SER A 15 5.07 -3.47 7.80
C SER A 15 3.62 -3.53 7.39
N THR A 16 2.86 -2.49 7.72
CA THR A 16 1.46 -2.43 7.35
C THR A 16 1.28 -2.47 5.84
N VAL A 17 2.09 -1.70 5.13
CA VAL A 17 2.00 -1.68 3.68
C VAL A 17 2.35 -3.06 3.11
N SER A 18 3.41 -3.66 3.62
CA SER A 18 3.83 -4.96 3.14
C SER A 18 2.73 -6.01 3.35
N ARG A 19 2.11 -5.99 4.51
CA ARG A 19 1.03 -6.93 4.80
C ARG A 19 -0.16 -6.71 3.89
N ALA A 20 -0.48 -5.46 3.64
CA ALA A 20 -1.61 -5.15 2.77
C ALA A 20 -1.37 -5.66 1.36
N LEU A 21 -0.15 -5.53 0.88
CA LEU A 21 0.19 -5.97 -0.46
C LEU A 21 0.19 -7.49 -0.58
N SER A 22 0.68 -8.16 0.45
CA SER A 22 0.72 -9.63 0.40
C SER A 22 -0.59 -10.26 0.81
N GLY A 23 -1.49 -9.49 1.39
CA GLY A 23 -2.77 -10.02 1.80
C GLY A 23 -2.71 -10.84 3.07
N LYS A 24 -1.62 -10.75 3.80
CA LYS A 24 -1.46 -11.49 5.05
C LYS A 24 -1.63 -10.56 6.23
N GLY A 25 -2.07 -11.11 7.33
CA GLY A 25 -2.26 -10.34 8.52
C GLY A 25 -3.58 -9.61 8.54
N ARG A 26 -3.83 -8.94 9.65
CA ARG A 26 -5.10 -8.26 9.83
C ARG A 26 -4.97 -6.79 9.47
N ILE A 27 -5.25 -6.51 8.24
CA ILE A 27 -5.22 -5.13 7.74
C ILE A 27 -6.66 -4.68 7.55
N GLY A 28 -6.96 -3.47 7.99
CA GLY A 28 -8.28 -2.91 7.78
C GLY A 28 -8.58 -2.82 6.30
N LYS A 29 -9.84 -3.06 5.97
CA LYS A 29 -10.25 -3.00 4.59
C LYS A 29 -9.91 -1.64 3.96
N GLU A 30 -10.12 -0.59 4.71
CA GLU A 30 -9.84 0.75 4.24
C GLU A 30 -8.37 0.93 3.93
N THR A 31 -7.52 0.51 4.84
CA THR A 31 -6.08 0.64 4.65
C THR A 31 -5.62 -0.18 3.45
N ARG A 32 -6.16 -1.38 3.34
CA ARG A 32 -5.79 -2.24 2.22
C ARG A 32 -6.16 -1.61 0.89
N GLU A 33 -7.34 -1.03 0.82
CA GLU A 33 -7.77 -0.40 -0.42
C GLU A 33 -6.90 0.78 -0.77
N ARG A 34 -6.48 1.54 0.22
CA ARG A 34 -5.61 2.67 -0.04
C ARG A 34 -4.26 2.23 -0.57
N VAL A 35 -3.71 1.18 0.02
CA VAL A 35 -2.43 0.66 -0.44
C VAL A 35 -2.55 0.16 -1.86
N LEU A 36 -3.60 -0.58 -2.15
CA LEU A 36 -3.79 -1.11 -3.49
C LEU A 36 -4.00 -0.01 -4.50
N ALA A 37 -4.71 1.03 -4.11
CA ALA A 37 -4.93 2.15 -5.01
C ALA A 37 -3.63 2.84 -5.37
N LEU A 38 -2.75 3.00 -4.39
CA LEU A 38 -1.45 3.61 -4.67
C LEU A 38 -0.62 2.74 -5.59
N ALA A 39 -0.58 1.45 -5.31
CA ALA A 39 0.19 0.54 -6.15
C ALA A 39 -0.36 0.48 -7.56
N GLY A 40 -1.68 0.44 -7.67
CA GLY A 40 -2.30 0.40 -8.98
C GLY A 40 -2.06 1.67 -9.76
N SER A 41 -2.10 2.80 -9.07
CA SER A 41 -1.86 4.09 -9.72
C SER A 41 -0.45 4.15 -10.29
N GLU A 42 0.51 3.63 -9.55
CA GLU A 42 1.89 3.61 -10.01
C GLU A 42 2.03 2.78 -11.27
N GLU A 43 1.41 1.64 -11.27
CA GLU A 43 1.50 0.75 -12.42
C GLU A 43 0.87 1.36 -13.66
N ARG A 44 -0.22 2.05 -13.48
CA ARG A 44 -0.89 2.67 -14.61
C ARG A 44 -0.03 3.74 -15.23
N LYS A 45 0.74 4.42 -14.44
CA LYS A 45 1.59 5.48 -14.96
C LYS A 45 2.65 4.94 -15.87
N LYS A 46 2.99 3.70 -15.72
CA LYS A 46 4.03 3.12 -16.54
C LYS A 46 3.64 3.02 -17.98
N LYS A 47 2.40 3.00 -18.24
CA LYS A 47 1.95 2.99 -19.59
C LYS A 47 2.28 4.29 -20.30
#